data_22205d2a9b9b7dbbd6448ba217d1572a
#
_entry.id   22205d2a9b9b7dbbd6448ba217d1572a
#
_cell.length_a   1.000
_cell.length_b   1.000
_cell.length_c   1.000
_cell.angle_alpha   90.00
_cell.angle_beta   90.00
_cell.angle_gamma   90.00
#
_symmetry.space_group_name_H-M   'P 1'
#
loop_
_entity.id
_entity.type
_entity.pdbx_description
1 polymer ?
#
loop_
_entity_poly.entity_id
_entity_poly.type
_entity_poly.pdbx_seq_one_letter_code
_entity_poly.pdbx_strand_id
1 'polypeptide(L)'
;LLAAPVKKSAGPREKAAGESGAAASLQDTDDYNLGRRWDMDPDIRSLKSLILFGLKGMAAYAYHALMLGASDETVNQFFLTGLREIAKDGTVESLLPTVLKVGEVNLTCMAMLDAANTGTYGTPIPVRVPLVVERGPFIVVTGHDLKDLELLLKQTEGKGVNIYTHGEMLPAHAYPELRKYPQLKGNFGTAWQNQQKEFADIPAPILFTTNCLMPPKKSYADRV
;
A
#
# COMPACT_ATOMS: atom_id res chain seq x y z
N LEU A 1 24.91 0.75 -0.25
CA LEU A 1 25.09 0.89 -1.70
C LEU A 1 23.99 1.82 -2.22
N LEU A 2 24.39 3.09 -2.51
CA LEU A 2 23.52 4.12 -3.05
C LEU A 2 23.10 3.74 -4.48
N ALA A 3 21.81 3.71 -4.74
CA ALA A 3 21.25 3.51 -6.08
C ALA A 3 21.52 4.76 -6.95
N ALA A 4 22.08 4.56 -8.13
CA ALA A 4 22.31 5.60 -9.12
C ALA A 4 20.98 6.11 -9.71
N PRO A 5 20.87 7.39 -10.09
CA PRO A 5 19.64 7.95 -10.63
C PRO A 5 19.32 7.38 -12.02
N VAL A 6 18.09 6.91 -12.20
CA VAL A 6 17.56 6.45 -13.49
C VAL A 6 17.43 7.62 -14.45
N LYS A 7 18.18 7.63 -15.54
CA LYS A 7 18.04 8.60 -16.64
C LYS A 7 16.74 8.35 -17.40
N LYS A 8 15.83 9.34 -17.38
CA LYS A 8 14.64 9.35 -18.25
C LYS A 8 15.08 9.56 -19.70
N SER A 9 14.82 8.59 -20.58
CA SER A 9 14.92 8.78 -22.04
C SER A 9 13.62 9.43 -22.52
N ALA A 10 13.71 10.66 -23.03
CA ALA A 10 12.63 11.34 -23.72
C ALA A 10 12.67 10.94 -25.20
N GLY A 11 11.72 10.14 -25.67
CA GLY A 11 11.41 9.97 -27.09
C GLY A 11 10.42 11.03 -27.58
N PRO A 12 10.42 11.39 -28.87
CA PRO A 12 9.59 12.46 -29.39
C PRO A 12 8.11 12.07 -29.41
N ARG A 13 7.25 12.91 -28.80
CA ARG A 13 5.79 12.80 -28.91
C ARG A 13 5.35 13.44 -30.21
N GLU A 14 4.74 12.66 -31.11
CA GLU A 14 3.97 13.16 -32.23
C GLU A 14 2.76 13.99 -31.73
N LYS A 15 2.60 15.16 -32.32
CA LYS A 15 1.45 16.05 -32.07
C LYS A 15 0.24 15.52 -32.84
N ALA A 16 -0.76 15.00 -32.15
CA ALA A 16 -2.10 14.88 -32.70
C ALA A 16 -2.78 16.25 -32.62
N ALA A 17 -3.19 16.78 -33.78
CA ALA A 17 -3.93 18.02 -33.88
C ALA A 17 -5.43 17.73 -33.70
N GLY A 18 -6.13 18.60 -32.95
CA GLY A 18 -7.57 18.79 -33.00
C GLY A 18 -8.34 18.55 -31.72
N GLU A 19 -8.56 19.61 -30.97
CA GLU A 19 -9.87 20.14 -30.58
C GLU A 19 -9.65 21.22 -29.50
N SER A 20 -10.14 22.42 -29.81
CA SER A 20 -10.08 23.60 -28.96
C SER A 20 -11.12 23.52 -27.83
N GLY A 21 -10.75 22.80 -26.75
CA GLY A 21 -11.32 23.01 -25.43
C GLY A 21 -10.44 24.00 -24.70
N ALA A 22 -11.00 25.07 -24.14
CA ALA A 22 -10.27 26.06 -23.37
C ALA A 22 -9.37 25.36 -22.34
N ALA A 23 -8.06 25.41 -22.56
CA ALA A 23 -7.09 24.96 -21.60
C ALA A 23 -7.23 25.88 -20.38
N ALA A 24 -7.86 25.35 -19.31
CA ALA A 24 -7.72 25.97 -18.01
C ALA A 24 -6.21 26.09 -17.75
N SER A 25 -5.73 27.33 -17.61
CA SER A 25 -4.34 27.58 -17.23
C SER A 25 -4.04 26.72 -16.01
N LEU A 26 -3.01 25.87 -16.09
CA LEU A 26 -2.47 25.20 -14.93
C LEU A 26 -2.03 26.33 -13.98
N GLN A 27 -2.87 26.64 -12.99
CA GLN A 27 -2.51 27.52 -11.91
C GLN A 27 -1.26 26.93 -11.26
N ASP A 28 -0.34 27.82 -10.89
CA ASP A 28 0.88 27.45 -10.21
C ASP A 28 0.57 26.47 -9.07
N THR A 29 1.16 25.29 -9.12
CA THR A 29 0.91 24.21 -8.14
C THR A 29 1.29 24.62 -6.73
N ASP A 30 2.14 25.64 -6.58
CA ASP A 30 2.58 26.18 -5.29
C ASP A 30 1.46 26.94 -4.55
N ASP A 31 0.47 27.46 -5.28
CA ASP A 31 -0.71 28.14 -4.72
C ASP A 31 -1.90 27.20 -4.47
N TYR A 32 -1.77 25.89 -4.74
CA TYR A 32 -2.85 24.96 -4.58
C TYR A 32 -3.13 24.63 -3.11
N ASN A 33 -4.18 25.21 -2.55
CA ASN A 33 -4.61 24.98 -1.18
C ASN A 33 -5.74 23.95 -1.12
N LEU A 34 -5.41 22.72 -0.69
CA LEU A 34 -6.40 21.64 -0.47
C LEU A 34 -7.51 22.06 0.51
N GLY A 35 -7.21 22.88 1.51
CA GLY A 35 -8.19 23.36 2.46
C GLY A 35 -9.34 24.11 1.81
N ARG A 36 -9.07 24.93 0.79
CA ARG A 36 -10.11 25.64 0.02
C ARG A 36 -11.04 24.69 -0.75
N ARG A 37 -10.50 23.52 -1.18
CA ARG A 37 -11.31 22.50 -1.87
C ARG A 37 -12.23 21.75 -0.91
N TRP A 38 -11.88 21.72 0.37
CA TRP A 38 -12.70 21.11 1.42
C TRP A 38 -13.57 22.12 2.20
N ASP A 39 -13.51 23.42 1.84
CA ASP A 39 -14.42 24.46 2.37
C ASP A 39 -15.74 24.41 1.61
N MET A 40 -16.59 23.47 2.00
CA MET A 40 -17.87 23.18 1.39
C MET A 40 -18.85 22.65 2.44
N ASP A 41 -20.10 22.42 2.04
CA ASP A 41 -21.10 21.78 2.87
C ASP A 41 -20.55 20.52 3.56
N PRO A 42 -20.80 20.33 4.89
CA PRO A 42 -20.25 19.20 5.64
C PRO A 42 -20.62 17.82 5.10
N ASP A 43 -21.84 17.64 4.59
CA ASP A 43 -22.31 16.35 4.06
C ASP A 43 -21.63 16.05 2.71
N ILE A 44 -21.53 17.06 1.83
CA ILE A 44 -20.80 16.95 0.56
C ILE A 44 -19.32 16.62 0.82
N ARG A 45 -18.70 17.33 1.76
CA ARG A 45 -17.31 17.05 2.17
C ARG A 45 -17.14 15.63 2.67
N SER A 46 -18.06 15.15 3.51
CA SER A 46 -18.02 13.80 4.05
C SER A 46 -18.12 12.74 2.96
N LEU A 47 -19.06 12.88 2.00
CA LEU A 47 -19.21 11.94 0.89
C LEU A 47 -17.99 11.95 -0.04
N LYS A 48 -17.46 13.12 -0.40
CA LYS A 48 -16.22 13.22 -1.19
C LYS A 48 -15.02 12.63 -0.48
N SER A 49 -14.94 12.80 0.84
CA SER A 49 -13.88 12.17 1.66
C SER A 49 -14.00 10.66 1.68
N LEU A 50 -15.22 10.10 1.79
CA LEU A 50 -15.45 8.65 1.71
C LEU A 50 -15.00 8.09 0.35
N ILE A 51 -15.33 8.78 -0.75
CA ILE A 51 -14.87 8.37 -2.09
C ILE A 51 -13.34 8.42 -2.14
N LEU A 52 -12.72 9.54 -1.74
CA LEU A 52 -11.27 9.71 -1.80
C LEU A 52 -10.50 8.68 -0.99
N PHE A 53 -10.91 8.46 0.27
CA PHE A 53 -10.23 7.50 1.13
C PHE A 53 -10.52 6.05 0.73
N GLY A 54 -11.70 5.77 0.19
CA GLY A 54 -12.02 4.48 -0.42
C GLY A 54 -11.13 4.18 -1.63
N LEU A 55 -11.00 5.15 -2.56
CA LEU A 55 -10.07 5.04 -3.70
C LEU A 55 -8.63 4.86 -3.25
N LYS A 56 -8.19 5.58 -2.21
CA LYS A 56 -6.83 5.44 -1.66
C LYS A 56 -6.57 4.03 -1.12
N GLY A 57 -7.52 3.47 -0.36
CA GLY A 57 -7.40 2.10 0.13
C GLY A 57 -7.40 1.07 -0.99
N MET A 58 -8.32 1.22 -1.95
CA MET A 58 -8.40 0.36 -3.13
C MET A 58 -7.12 0.43 -3.99
N ALA A 59 -6.51 1.62 -4.12
CA ALA A 59 -5.25 1.79 -4.86
C ALA A 59 -4.09 1.00 -4.25
N ALA A 60 -4.04 0.90 -2.91
CA ALA A 60 -3.04 0.07 -2.25
C ALA A 60 -3.21 -1.42 -2.61
N TYR A 61 -4.44 -1.93 -2.58
CA TYR A 61 -4.72 -3.31 -2.97
C TYR A 61 -4.44 -3.57 -4.46
N ALA A 62 -4.86 -2.65 -5.35
CA ALA A 62 -4.58 -2.76 -6.78
C ALA A 62 -3.08 -2.75 -7.08
N TYR A 63 -2.30 -1.95 -6.34
CA TYR A 63 -0.85 -1.92 -6.48
C TYR A 63 -0.20 -3.26 -6.08
N HIS A 64 -0.60 -3.85 -4.95
CA HIS A 64 -0.08 -5.16 -4.54
C HIS A 64 -0.42 -6.26 -5.55
N ALA A 65 -1.64 -6.25 -6.11
CA ALA A 65 -2.03 -7.17 -7.16
C ALA A 65 -1.20 -6.97 -8.44
N LEU A 66 -0.96 -5.71 -8.83
CA LEU A 66 -0.15 -5.35 -9.99
C LEU A 66 1.30 -5.84 -9.85
N MET A 67 1.89 -5.75 -8.65
CA MET A 67 3.25 -6.27 -8.38
C MET A 67 3.35 -7.79 -8.55
N LEU A 68 2.22 -8.49 -8.48
CA LEU A 68 2.09 -9.93 -8.76
C LEU A 68 1.60 -10.22 -10.19
N GLY A 69 1.49 -9.20 -11.04
CA GLY A 69 1.08 -9.33 -12.44
C GLY A 69 -0.44 -9.37 -12.68
N ALA A 70 -1.26 -9.07 -11.66
CA ALA A 70 -2.72 -9.02 -11.78
C ALA A 70 -3.22 -7.59 -11.96
N SER A 71 -4.20 -7.40 -12.85
CA SER A 71 -4.84 -6.12 -13.15
C SER A 71 -6.27 -6.36 -13.60
N ASP A 72 -7.18 -5.44 -13.26
CA ASP A 72 -8.58 -5.44 -13.69
C ASP A 72 -8.97 -4.09 -14.26
N GLU A 73 -9.49 -4.08 -15.49
CA GLU A 73 -9.82 -2.85 -16.20
C GLU A 73 -11.00 -2.09 -15.55
N THR A 74 -11.95 -2.80 -14.97
CA THR A 74 -13.09 -2.18 -14.24
C THR A 74 -12.57 -1.40 -13.03
N VAL A 75 -11.61 -1.97 -12.30
CA VAL A 75 -10.96 -1.31 -11.16
C VAL A 75 -10.18 -0.07 -11.65
N ASN A 76 -9.38 -0.21 -12.72
CA ASN A 76 -8.57 0.87 -13.27
C ASN A 76 -9.43 2.05 -13.75
N GLN A 77 -10.50 1.80 -14.50
CA GLN A 77 -11.42 2.82 -15.00
C GLN A 77 -12.18 3.51 -13.86
N PHE A 78 -12.46 2.78 -12.80
CA PHE A 78 -13.17 3.35 -11.66
C PHE A 78 -12.34 4.36 -10.89
N PHE A 79 -11.01 4.23 -10.81
CA PHE A 79 -10.16 5.27 -10.24
C PHE A 79 -10.36 6.61 -10.94
N LEU A 80 -10.38 6.61 -12.27
CA LEU A 80 -10.59 7.82 -13.05
C LEU A 80 -12.00 8.40 -12.83
N THR A 81 -13.00 7.53 -12.78
CA THR A 81 -14.39 7.92 -12.54
C THR A 81 -14.55 8.55 -11.15
N GLY A 82 -14.07 7.89 -10.11
CA GLY A 82 -14.17 8.38 -8.73
C GLY A 82 -13.44 9.71 -8.51
N LEU A 83 -12.22 9.86 -9.09
CA LEU A 83 -11.49 11.13 -9.02
C LEU A 83 -12.21 12.26 -9.75
N ARG A 84 -12.85 11.99 -10.90
CA ARG A 84 -13.67 12.97 -11.61
C ARG A 84 -14.88 13.41 -10.78
N GLU A 85 -15.54 12.49 -10.10
CA GLU A 85 -16.69 12.82 -9.25
C GLU A 85 -16.29 13.69 -8.04
N ILE A 86 -15.13 13.44 -7.44
CA ILE A 86 -14.60 14.29 -6.37
C ILE A 86 -14.32 15.72 -6.88
N ALA A 87 -13.83 15.86 -8.11
CA ALA A 87 -13.45 17.15 -8.68
C ALA A 87 -14.63 18.01 -9.10
N LYS A 88 -15.82 17.42 -9.35
CA LYS A 88 -17.06 18.15 -9.74
C LYS A 88 -17.76 18.73 -8.52
N ASP A 89 -18.58 19.74 -8.77
CA ASP A 89 -19.63 20.11 -7.82
C ASP A 89 -20.68 19.00 -7.78
N GLY A 90 -21.21 18.72 -6.59
CA GLY A 90 -22.15 17.63 -6.40
C GLY A 90 -23.13 17.89 -5.26
N THR A 91 -24.23 17.15 -5.26
CA THR A 91 -25.19 17.07 -4.16
C THR A 91 -25.06 15.72 -3.46
N VAL A 92 -25.71 15.56 -2.32
CA VAL A 92 -25.78 14.27 -1.60
C VAL A 92 -26.31 13.17 -2.53
N GLU A 93 -27.39 13.46 -3.25
CA GLU A 93 -28.05 12.51 -4.16
C GLU A 93 -27.15 12.11 -5.33
N SER A 94 -26.31 13.02 -5.83
CA SER A 94 -25.39 12.72 -6.94
C SER A 94 -24.15 11.96 -6.51
N LEU A 95 -23.66 12.15 -5.27
CA LEU A 95 -22.44 11.54 -4.77
C LEU A 95 -22.67 10.15 -4.12
N LEU A 96 -23.83 9.93 -3.49
CA LEU A 96 -24.13 8.70 -2.79
C LEU A 96 -24.00 7.43 -3.68
N PRO A 97 -24.48 7.42 -4.95
CA PRO A 97 -24.25 6.28 -5.84
C PRO A 97 -22.75 5.97 -6.06
N THR A 98 -21.91 7.00 -6.13
CA THR A 98 -20.45 6.81 -6.29
C THR A 98 -19.83 6.25 -5.02
N VAL A 99 -20.25 6.69 -3.82
CA VAL A 99 -19.83 6.11 -2.54
C VAL A 99 -20.12 4.61 -2.48
N LEU A 100 -21.34 4.21 -2.85
CA LEU A 100 -21.73 2.79 -2.89
C LEU A 100 -20.91 2.02 -3.93
N LYS A 101 -20.65 2.63 -5.08
CA LYS A 101 -19.86 2.01 -6.15
C LYS A 101 -18.40 1.82 -5.77
N VAL A 102 -17.81 2.69 -4.92
CA VAL A 102 -16.48 2.44 -4.33
C VAL A 102 -16.45 1.10 -3.62
N GLY A 103 -17.46 0.80 -2.79
CA GLY A 103 -17.54 -0.48 -2.08
C GLY A 103 -17.65 -1.68 -3.01
N GLU A 104 -18.51 -1.59 -4.02
CA GLU A 104 -18.70 -2.66 -5.01
C GLU A 104 -17.41 -2.95 -5.81
N VAL A 105 -16.75 -1.91 -6.33
CA VAL A 105 -15.53 -2.08 -7.11
C VAL A 105 -14.36 -2.51 -6.22
N ASN A 106 -14.32 -2.04 -4.97
CA ASN A 106 -13.31 -2.51 -4.01
C ASN A 106 -13.44 -4.00 -3.73
N LEU A 107 -14.64 -4.56 -3.70
CA LEU A 107 -14.83 -6.01 -3.56
C LEU A 107 -14.16 -6.78 -4.70
N THR A 108 -14.31 -6.30 -5.95
CA THR A 108 -13.61 -6.85 -7.12
C THR A 108 -12.08 -6.75 -6.96
N CYS A 109 -11.60 -5.59 -6.52
CA CYS A 109 -10.18 -5.34 -6.29
C CYS A 109 -9.60 -6.26 -5.21
N MET A 110 -10.31 -6.47 -4.11
CA MET A 110 -9.90 -7.37 -3.04
C MET A 110 -9.87 -8.84 -3.50
N ALA A 111 -10.88 -9.26 -4.28
CA ALA A 111 -10.91 -10.62 -4.85
C ALA A 111 -9.74 -10.86 -5.82
N MET A 112 -9.40 -9.85 -6.63
CA MET A 112 -8.23 -9.88 -7.52
C MET A 112 -6.92 -10.03 -6.72
N LEU A 113 -6.76 -9.27 -5.64
CA LEU A 113 -5.57 -9.36 -4.78
C LEU A 113 -5.49 -10.72 -4.08
N ASP A 114 -6.61 -11.23 -3.56
CA ASP A 114 -6.65 -12.56 -2.94
C ASP A 114 -6.23 -13.65 -3.93
N ALA A 115 -6.76 -13.60 -5.16
CA ALA A 115 -6.38 -14.55 -6.21
C ALA A 115 -4.89 -14.42 -6.60
N ALA A 116 -4.34 -13.20 -6.67
CA ALA A 116 -2.94 -12.97 -6.95
C ALA A 116 -2.03 -13.50 -5.82
N ASN A 117 -2.38 -13.25 -4.57
CA ASN A 117 -1.63 -13.73 -3.41
C ASN A 117 -1.68 -15.26 -3.29
N THR A 118 -2.87 -15.85 -3.38
CA THR A 118 -3.05 -17.30 -3.26
C THR A 118 -2.44 -18.05 -4.45
N GLY A 119 -2.51 -17.48 -5.64
CA GLY A 119 -1.85 -18.03 -6.85
C GLY A 119 -0.32 -17.98 -6.76
N THR A 120 0.24 -16.95 -6.13
CA THR A 120 1.69 -16.77 -6.01
C THR A 120 2.28 -17.51 -4.80
N TYR A 121 1.61 -17.40 -3.64
CA TYR A 121 2.16 -17.87 -2.36
C TYR A 121 1.48 -19.15 -1.82
N GLY A 122 0.48 -19.64 -2.52
CA GLY A 122 -0.33 -20.79 -2.12
C GLY A 122 -1.49 -20.40 -1.20
N THR A 123 -2.44 -21.30 -1.03
CA THR A 123 -3.59 -21.09 -0.13
C THR A 123 -3.12 -21.08 1.32
N PRO A 124 -3.47 -20.05 2.10
CA PRO A 124 -3.11 -19.97 3.51
C PRO A 124 -3.63 -21.17 4.30
N ILE A 125 -2.80 -21.70 5.18
CA ILE A 125 -3.14 -22.79 6.09
C ILE A 125 -2.87 -22.38 7.54
N PRO A 126 -3.64 -22.86 8.52
CA PRO A 126 -3.39 -22.60 9.94
C PRO A 126 -1.98 -23.02 10.36
N VAL A 127 -1.26 -22.11 11.03
CA VAL A 127 0.11 -22.34 11.51
C VAL A 127 0.29 -21.80 12.92
N ARG A 128 1.24 -22.37 13.65
CA ARG A 128 1.75 -21.77 14.90
C ARG A 128 2.92 -20.86 14.57
N VAL A 129 2.85 -19.60 14.99
CA VAL A 129 3.90 -18.61 14.78
C VAL A 129 4.58 -18.32 16.11
N PRO A 130 5.89 -18.55 16.24
CA PRO A 130 6.63 -18.17 17.44
C PRO A 130 6.62 -16.65 17.68
N LEU A 131 6.50 -16.23 18.93
CA LEU A 131 6.53 -14.82 19.35
C LEU A 131 7.83 -14.46 20.09
N VAL A 132 8.79 -15.38 20.11
CA VAL A 132 10.08 -15.20 20.79
C VAL A 132 11.18 -15.00 19.75
N VAL A 133 12.02 -13.99 19.98
CA VAL A 133 13.17 -13.71 19.12
C VAL A 133 14.34 -14.64 19.52
N GLU A 134 14.85 -15.40 18.56
CA GLU A 134 16.02 -16.24 18.72
C GLU A 134 17.31 -15.39 18.78
N ARG A 135 18.38 -15.92 19.37
CA ARG A 135 19.69 -15.26 19.35
C ARG A 135 20.24 -15.18 17.92
N GLY A 136 20.85 -14.06 17.60
CA GLY A 136 21.50 -13.82 16.29
C GLY A 136 21.01 -12.54 15.63
N PRO A 137 21.60 -12.18 14.48
CA PRO A 137 21.17 -11.02 13.74
C PRO A 137 19.77 -11.25 13.16
N PHE A 138 18.95 -10.21 13.20
CA PHE A 138 17.59 -10.29 12.66
C PHE A 138 17.13 -8.97 12.03
N ILE A 139 16.09 -9.04 11.20
CA ILE A 139 15.37 -7.92 10.61
C ILE A 139 13.90 -8.08 10.96
N VAL A 140 13.23 -6.98 11.31
CA VAL A 140 11.79 -6.93 11.48
C VAL A 140 11.17 -6.33 10.23
N VAL A 141 10.08 -6.93 9.75
CA VAL A 141 9.32 -6.47 8.58
C VAL A 141 7.89 -6.17 9.00
N THR A 142 7.39 -4.99 8.67
CA THR A 142 6.04 -4.54 9.03
C THR A 142 5.31 -3.91 7.83
N GLY A 143 3.99 -3.82 7.91
CA GLY A 143 3.12 -3.36 6.84
C GLY A 143 2.36 -4.50 6.17
N HIS A 144 2.09 -4.42 4.86
CA HIS A 144 1.23 -5.37 4.15
C HIS A 144 1.83 -5.98 2.88
N ASP A 145 3.02 -5.54 2.42
CA ASP A 145 3.55 -5.97 1.13
C ASP A 145 4.23 -7.34 1.23
N LEU A 146 3.53 -8.38 0.76
CA LEU A 146 4.07 -9.75 0.71
C LEU A 146 5.18 -9.90 -0.33
N LYS A 147 5.20 -9.05 -1.37
CA LYS A 147 6.27 -9.09 -2.39
C LYS A 147 7.59 -8.58 -1.82
N ASP A 148 7.55 -7.51 -1.04
CA ASP A 148 8.74 -7.01 -0.34
C ASP A 148 9.28 -8.03 0.65
N LEU A 149 8.38 -8.70 1.40
CA LEU A 149 8.78 -9.80 2.28
C LEU A 149 9.43 -10.95 1.49
N GLU A 150 8.85 -11.37 0.37
CA GLU A 150 9.43 -12.42 -0.49
C GLU A 150 10.83 -12.03 -0.96
N LEU A 151 11.02 -10.79 -1.43
CA LEU A 151 12.31 -10.30 -1.88
C LEU A 151 13.35 -10.27 -0.76
N LEU A 152 12.95 -9.84 0.45
CA LEU A 152 13.80 -9.87 1.63
C LEU A 152 14.21 -11.31 1.98
N LEU A 153 13.25 -12.24 1.96
CA LEU A 153 13.53 -13.66 2.24
C LEU A 153 14.52 -14.25 1.23
N LYS A 154 14.35 -13.97 -0.07
CA LYS A 154 15.31 -14.38 -1.11
C LYS A 154 16.69 -13.78 -0.91
N GLN A 155 16.78 -12.50 -0.54
CA GLN A 155 18.06 -11.82 -0.29
C GLN A 155 18.81 -12.35 0.93
N THR A 156 18.09 -12.81 1.94
CA THR A 156 18.67 -13.24 3.23
C THR A 156 18.84 -14.75 3.33
N GLU A 157 18.42 -15.52 2.35
CA GLU A 157 18.56 -16.97 2.32
C GLU A 157 20.04 -17.40 2.49
N GLY A 158 20.29 -18.28 3.44
CA GLY A 158 21.65 -18.78 3.74
C GLY A 158 22.62 -17.77 4.37
N LYS A 159 22.18 -16.53 4.69
CA LYS A 159 23.06 -15.50 5.27
C LYS A 159 23.08 -15.45 6.79
N GLY A 160 22.38 -16.35 7.46
CA GLY A 160 22.36 -16.41 8.94
C GLY A 160 21.61 -15.23 9.60
N VAL A 161 20.72 -14.56 8.86
CA VAL A 161 19.88 -13.46 9.36
C VAL A 161 18.45 -13.96 9.53
N ASN A 162 17.89 -13.83 10.71
CA ASN A 162 16.51 -14.19 10.99
C ASN A 162 15.54 -13.07 10.58
N ILE A 163 14.38 -13.42 10.09
CA ILE A 163 13.32 -12.49 9.70
C ILE A 163 12.12 -12.68 10.62
N TYR A 164 11.62 -11.58 11.16
CA TYR A 164 10.42 -11.53 11.99
C TYR A 164 9.41 -10.58 11.35
N THR A 165 8.17 -11.03 11.23
CA THR A 165 7.06 -10.13 10.86
C THR A 165 6.62 -9.30 12.06
N HIS A 166 5.87 -8.23 11.80
CA HIS A 166 5.23 -7.43 12.84
C HIS A 166 3.83 -7.00 12.38
N GLY A 167 2.90 -6.91 13.32
CA GLY A 167 1.56 -6.39 13.09
C GLY A 167 0.81 -7.15 11.99
N GLU A 168 0.34 -6.43 11.00
CA GLU A 168 -0.48 -6.96 9.90
C GLU A 168 0.29 -7.86 8.92
N MET A 169 1.61 -7.97 9.04
CA MET A 169 2.41 -8.94 8.28
C MET A 169 2.34 -10.37 8.85
N LEU A 170 1.80 -10.57 10.06
CA LEU A 170 1.65 -11.87 10.71
C LEU A 170 1.00 -12.95 9.80
N PRO A 171 -0.07 -12.68 9.03
CA PRO A 171 -0.69 -13.65 8.13
C PRO A 171 0.25 -14.24 7.07
N ALA A 172 1.38 -13.59 6.77
CA ALA A 172 2.37 -14.09 5.81
C ALA A 172 2.88 -15.49 6.15
N HIS A 173 2.94 -15.84 7.44
CA HIS A 173 3.35 -17.18 7.90
C HIS A 173 2.38 -18.30 7.47
N ALA A 174 1.14 -17.98 7.13
CA ALA A 174 0.16 -18.96 6.68
C ALA A 174 0.35 -19.38 5.21
N TYR A 175 1.07 -18.58 4.41
CA TYR A 175 1.32 -18.87 3.01
C TYR A 175 2.47 -19.88 2.84
N PRO A 176 2.23 -21.06 2.19
CA PRO A 176 3.22 -22.12 2.06
C PRO A 176 4.53 -21.67 1.41
N GLU A 177 4.45 -20.86 0.34
CA GLU A 177 5.61 -20.41 -0.42
C GLU A 177 6.50 -19.39 0.34
N LEU A 178 5.93 -18.65 1.29
CA LEU A 178 6.71 -17.77 2.16
C LEU A 178 7.27 -18.56 3.36
N ARG A 179 6.47 -19.47 3.92
CA ARG A 179 6.89 -20.27 5.07
C ARG A 179 8.02 -21.27 4.77
N LYS A 180 8.25 -21.61 3.51
CA LYS A 180 9.38 -22.52 3.14
C LYS A 180 10.75 -21.94 3.47
N TYR A 181 10.89 -20.64 3.66
CA TYR A 181 12.15 -20.00 4.02
C TYR A 181 12.46 -20.20 5.50
N PRO A 182 13.52 -20.95 5.87
CA PRO A 182 13.78 -21.30 7.25
C PRO A 182 14.17 -20.11 8.15
N GLN A 183 14.60 -19.00 7.55
CA GLN A 183 14.90 -17.77 8.27
C GLN A 183 13.65 -16.93 8.59
N LEU A 184 12.47 -17.22 8.06
CA LEU A 184 11.21 -16.63 8.50
C LEU A 184 10.81 -17.28 9.83
N LYS A 185 11.24 -16.69 10.95
CA LYS A 185 11.21 -17.35 12.27
C LYS A 185 9.92 -17.18 13.05
N GLY A 186 9.35 -15.99 13.03
CA GLY A 186 8.19 -15.70 13.85
C GLY A 186 7.71 -14.28 13.73
N ASN A 187 6.91 -13.84 14.71
CA ASN A 187 6.39 -12.49 14.76
C ASN A 187 6.95 -11.74 15.96
N PHE A 188 7.39 -10.50 15.72
CA PHE A 188 7.87 -9.57 16.73
C PHE A 188 6.74 -8.63 17.12
N GLY A 189 6.58 -8.39 18.42
CA GLY A 189 5.60 -7.43 18.92
C GLY A 189 4.14 -7.80 18.67
N THR A 190 3.29 -6.80 18.59
CA THR A 190 1.83 -6.95 18.56
C THR A 190 1.19 -6.26 17.36
N ALA A 191 0.46 -5.16 17.57
CA ALA A 191 -0.30 -4.48 16.52
C ALA A 191 0.38 -3.17 16.06
N TRP A 192 0.03 -2.71 14.86
CA TRP A 192 0.66 -1.55 14.20
C TRP A 192 0.66 -0.27 15.07
N GLN A 193 -0.38 -0.02 15.85
CA GLN A 193 -0.48 1.15 16.74
C GLN A 193 0.56 1.12 17.88
N ASN A 194 1.16 -0.03 18.16
CA ASN A 194 2.20 -0.20 19.19
C ASN A 194 3.62 -0.03 18.66
N GLN A 195 3.82 0.12 17.34
CA GLN A 195 5.14 0.23 16.69
C GLN A 195 6.07 1.22 17.40
N GLN A 196 5.57 2.41 17.73
CA GLN A 196 6.40 3.44 18.35
C GLN A 196 6.91 3.08 19.75
N LYS A 197 6.27 2.14 20.43
CA LYS A 197 6.71 1.60 21.72
C LYS A 197 7.57 0.34 21.53
N GLU A 198 7.16 -0.55 20.66
CA GLU A 198 7.77 -1.86 20.47
C GLU A 198 9.10 -1.79 19.70
N PHE A 199 9.26 -0.80 18.81
CA PHE A 199 10.50 -0.57 18.06
C PHE A 199 11.49 0.34 18.79
N ALA A 200 11.10 0.93 19.93
CA ALA A 200 12.03 1.72 20.72
C ALA A 200 13.24 0.86 21.11
N ASP A 201 14.45 1.36 20.81
CA ASP A 201 15.73 0.71 21.15
C ASP A 201 15.91 -0.72 20.61
N ILE A 202 15.13 -1.13 19.60
CA ILE A 202 15.30 -2.43 18.95
C ILE A 202 16.71 -2.55 18.34
N PRO A 203 17.48 -3.63 18.62
CA PRO A 203 18.83 -3.79 18.11
C PRO A 203 18.86 -4.40 16.69
N ALA A 204 17.94 -4.00 15.81
CA ALA A 204 17.77 -4.59 14.48
C ALA A 204 17.27 -3.58 13.47
N PRO A 205 17.59 -3.72 12.18
CA PRO A 205 16.92 -2.99 11.10
C PRO A 205 15.44 -3.34 11.02
N ILE A 206 14.63 -2.36 10.57
CA ILE A 206 13.19 -2.51 10.39
C ILE A 206 12.85 -2.15 8.95
N LEU A 207 12.25 -3.08 8.22
CA LEU A 207 11.70 -2.81 6.90
C LEU A 207 10.23 -2.37 7.04
N PHE A 208 9.96 -1.11 6.73
CA PHE A 208 8.61 -0.60 6.57
C PHE A 208 8.16 -0.80 5.12
N THR A 209 7.10 -1.56 4.91
CA THR A 209 6.54 -1.77 3.57
C THR A 209 5.41 -0.78 3.30
N THR A 210 4.16 -1.20 3.32
CA THR A 210 2.99 -0.35 3.05
C THR A 210 1.91 -0.55 4.10
N ASN A 211 1.11 0.47 4.35
CA ASN A 211 -0.08 0.45 5.23
C ASN A 211 0.22 0.07 6.68
N CYS A 212 -0.68 0.41 7.58
CA CYS A 212 -0.59 0.10 9.02
C CYS A 212 0.78 0.47 9.64
N LEU A 213 1.30 1.64 9.26
CA LEU A 213 2.59 2.16 9.71
C LEU A 213 2.40 3.43 10.52
N MET A 214 3.13 3.53 11.64
CA MET A 214 3.24 4.74 12.42
C MET A 214 4.49 5.53 12.00
N PRO A 215 4.47 6.88 12.04
CA PRO A 215 5.68 7.66 11.80
C PRO A 215 6.81 7.23 12.75
N PRO A 216 8.02 6.96 12.23
CA PRO A 216 9.14 6.54 13.06
C PRO A 216 9.51 7.59 14.10
N LYS A 217 9.80 7.15 15.33
CA LYS A 217 10.36 8.00 16.39
C LYS A 217 11.88 8.08 16.26
N LYS A 218 12.46 9.16 16.79
CA LYS A 218 13.93 9.38 16.81
C LYS A 218 14.71 8.21 17.44
N SER A 219 14.10 7.45 18.36
CA SER A 219 14.72 6.31 19.04
C SER A 219 15.03 5.12 18.12
N TYR A 220 14.44 5.06 16.90
CA TYR A 220 14.69 3.98 15.95
C TYR A 220 14.63 4.41 14.47
N ALA A 221 14.46 5.70 14.18
CA ALA A 221 14.34 6.20 12.80
C ALA A 221 15.59 5.93 11.93
N ASP A 222 16.74 5.77 12.56
CA ASP A 222 18.02 5.41 11.93
C ASP A 222 18.10 3.92 11.52
N ARG A 223 17.11 3.13 11.89
CA ARG A 223 17.04 1.68 11.61
C ARG A 223 15.90 1.30 10.65
N VAL A 224 15.12 2.29 10.16
CA VAL A 224 14.03 2.11 9.20
C VAL A 224 14.50 2.36 7.78
#